data_7425e12ce97f78f352f1e77b1b9656b8
#
_entry.id   7425e12ce97f78f352f1e77b1b9656b8
#
_cell.length_a   1.000
_cell.length_b   1.000
_cell.length_c   1.000
_cell.angle_alpha   90.00
_cell.angle_beta   90.00
_cell.angle_gamma   90.00
#
_symmetry.space_group_name_H-M   'P 1'
#
loop_
_entity.id
_entity.type
_entity.pdbx_description
1 polymer ?
#
loop_
_entity_poly.entity_id
_entity_poly.type
_entity_poly.pdbx_seq_one_letter_code
_entity_poly.pdbx_strand_id
1 'polypeptide(L)'
;MPRIEWTENDHPDSPLQYARWHSESGAAPPRRVVVADDGIRAATAHRLACEGTALLWHGDFHGARQLLGALGRRVDRKAPAPGATPADAFHLHRRARGHRARVLGMLLVRLDADHRLTLRRAPDVRDACREAYGPPDGPTVVSLRELLGVIGAHEWRAKGVHVPALDARIHPHYGVFSPVRGEYVDLVARAPLPGAAPRGDAPRTRTAFDVGTGTGVLAAVLARRGVDRVVATDINPRAVACARDNVERLGLAGRVDVLGADLFPAGRATLAVCNPPWLPARPTSAVERGVYDPGGAMLHGFLAGLAEHLEPAGEGWLVLSDLAEHLQLRSREQLLTAFDEAGLRVVDRLGIAPRHPRAADPADPLHTARAAEVTSLWRLVPGRK
;
A
#
# COMPACT_ATOMS: atom_id res chain seq x y z
N MET A 1 -21.19 -12.14 6.80
CA MET A 1 -20.61 -10.78 6.84
C MET A 1 -21.38 -9.94 7.86
N PRO A 2 -20.75 -8.98 8.54
CA PRO A 2 -21.42 -8.12 9.50
C PRO A 2 -22.52 -7.30 8.81
N ARG A 3 -23.58 -7.00 9.57
CA ARG A 3 -24.72 -6.18 9.11
C ARG A 3 -24.68 -4.84 9.81
N ILE A 4 -25.29 -3.84 9.17
CA ILE A 4 -25.56 -2.53 9.72
C ILE A 4 -27.06 -2.31 9.68
N GLU A 5 -27.60 -1.69 10.72
CA GLU A 5 -29.04 -1.48 10.90
C GLU A 5 -29.33 -0.01 11.15
N TRP A 6 -30.48 0.48 10.66
CA TRP A 6 -30.94 1.87 10.87
C TRP A 6 -32.46 1.96 10.71
N THR A 7 -33.01 3.06 11.18
CA THR A 7 -34.39 3.46 10.89
C THR A 7 -34.38 4.69 9.99
N GLU A 8 -35.33 4.79 9.05
CA GLU A 8 -35.41 5.93 8.13
C GLU A 8 -35.78 7.24 8.84
N ASN A 9 -36.55 7.13 9.93
CA ASN A 9 -36.99 8.25 10.74
C ASN A 9 -36.84 7.92 12.22
N ASP A 10 -36.80 8.94 13.08
CA ASP A 10 -36.80 8.79 14.56
C ASP A 10 -38.17 8.38 15.14
N HIS A 11 -39.13 7.97 14.30
CA HIS A 11 -40.45 7.53 14.77
C HIS A 11 -40.37 6.09 15.31
N PRO A 12 -41.01 5.79 16.48
CA PRO A 12 -40.94 4.46 17.10
C PRO A 12 -41.41 3.30 16.19
N ASP A 13 -42.34 3.55 15.29
CA ASP A 13 -42.92 2.56 14.37
C ASP A 13 -42.16 2.49 13.02
N SER A 14 -41.05 3.21 12.85
CA SER A 14 -40.29 3.15 11.62
C SER A 14 -39.69 1.76 11.43
N PRO A 15 -39.86 1.12 10.25
CA PRO A 15 -39.33 -0.21 10.02
C PRO A 15 -37.78 -0.19 10.06
N LEU A 16 -37.24 -1.17 10.77
CA LEU A 16 -35.79 -1.38 10.82
C LEU A 16 -35.29 -1.81 9.43
N GLN A 17 -34.36 -1.04 8.90
CA GLN A 17 -33.66 -1.33 7.64
C GLN A 17 -32.34 -1.99 7.96
N TYR A 18 -31.83 -2.79 7.04
CA TYR A 18 -30.52 -3.42 7.16
C TYR A 18 -29.83 -3.56 5.80
N ALA A 19 -28.51 -3.58 5.84
CA ALA A 19 -27.66 -3.93 4.71
C ALA A 19 -26.38 -4.61 5.19
N ARG A 20 -25.60 -5.16 4.28
CA ARG A 20 -24.27 -5.65 4.59
C ARG A 20 -23.35 -4.49 4.91
N TRP A 21 -22.52 -4.66 5.93
CA TRP A 21 -21.42 -3.75 6.19
C TRP A 21 -20.16 -4.22 5.46
N HIS A 22 -19.53 -3.33 4.70
CA HIS A 22 -18.24 -3.60 4.09
C HIS A 22 -17.23 -2.53 4.48
N SER A 23 -16.03 -2.97 4.85
CA SER A 23 -14.89 -2.10 5.11
C SER A 23 -13.59 -2.80 4.74
N GLU A 24 -12.86 -2.27 3.79
CA GLU A 24 -11.54 -2.74 3.36
C GLU A 24 -10.47 -2.58 4.46
N SER A 25 -10.67 -1.67 5.40
CA SER A 25 -9.82 -1.52 6.57
C SER A 25 -10.09 -2.54 7.68
N GLY A 26 -11.13 -3.37 7.54
CA GLY A 26 -11.59 -4.29 8.58
C GLY A 26 -12.28 -3.59 9.76
N ALA A 27 -12.74 -2.34 9.59
CA ALA A 27 -13.45 -1.63 10.63
C ALA A 27 -14.80 -2.34 10.94
N ALA A 28 -15.10 -2.48 12.22
CA ALA A 28 -16.39 -3.00 12.66
C ALA A 28 -17.53 -2.06 12.25
N PRO A 29 -18.77 -2.58 12.03
CA PRO A 29 -19.92 -1.74 11.74
C PRO A 29 -20.15 -0.75 12.89
N PRO A 30 -20.57 0.50 12.60
CA PRO A 30 -20.97 1.46 13.61
C PRO A 30 -22.14 0.93 14.44
N ARG A 31 -22.08 1.16 15.75
CA ARG A 31 -23.14 0.73 16.67
C ARG A 31 -24.42 1.55 16.56
N ARG A 32 -24.30 2.80 16.11
CA ARG A 32 -25.41 3.73 15.95
C ARG A 32 -25.34 4.39 14.59
N VAL A 33 -26.45 4.41 13.88
CA VAL A 33 -26.58 5.01 12.56
C VAL A 33 -27.79 5.93 12.58
N VAL A 34 -27.64 7.11 12.00
CA VAL A 34 -28.75 8.04 11.76
C VAL A 34 -28.76 8.41 10.28
N VAL A 35 -29.93 8.60 9.72
CA VAL A 35 -30.06 9.10 8.35
C VAL A 35 -29.74 10.59 8.34
N ALA A 36 -29.04 11.05 7.32
CA ALA A 36 -28.69 12.45 7.15
C ALA A 36 -28.77 12.85 5.67
N ASP A 37 -29.07 14.10 5.41
CA ASP A 37 -29.20 14.69 4.09
C ASP A 37 -28.52 16.07 4.01
N ASP A 38 -28.78 16.78 2.92
CA ASP A 38 -28.22 18.11 2.64
C ASP A 38 -28.60 19.18 3.70
N GLY A 39 -29.57 18.93 4.55
CA GLY A 39 -30.01 19.81 5.65
C GLY A 39 -29.10 19.75 6.88
N ILE A 40 -28.27 18.71 7.04
CA ILE A 40 -27.45 18.57 8.25
C ILE A 40 -26.32 19.61 8.30
N ARG A 41 -26.16 20.25 9.45
CA ARG A 41 -25.04 21.18 9.66
C ARG A 41 -23.73 20.43 9.91
N ALA A 42 -22.63 20.85 9.29
CA ALA A 42 -21.33 20.21 9.46
C ALA A 42 -20.83 20.16 10.93
N ALA A 43 -21.28 21.06 11.79
CA ALA A 43 -20.97 21.02 13.23
C ALA A 43 -21.67 19.85 13.92
N THR A 44 -22.95 19.63 13.63
CA THR A 44 -23.74 18.50 14.15
C THR A 44 -23.18 17.18 13.65
N ALA A 45 -22.91 17.07 12.34
CA ALA A 45 -22.32 15.90 11.74
C ALA A 45 -20.96 15.54 12.37
N HIS A 46 -20.10 16.53 12.61
CA HIS A 46 -18.80 16.33 13.26
C HIS A 46 -18.96 15.83 14.70
N ARG A 47 -19.86 16.42 15.48
CA ARG A 47 -20.13 15.97 16.85
C ARG A 47 -20.58 14.51 16.89
N LEU A 48 -21.60 14.16 16.07
CA LEU A 48 -22.12 12.79 15.98
C LEU A 48 -21.02 11.79 15.57
N ALA A 49 -20.22 12.11 14.56
CA ALA A 49 -19.12 11.26 14.13
C ALA A 49 -18.04 11.06 15.22
N CYS A 50 -17.73 12.10 15.99
CA CYS A 50 -16.81 12.01 17.12
C CYS A 50 -17.36 11.13 18.26
N GLU A 51 -18.69 11.16 18.48
CA GLU A 51 -19.41 10.32 19.44
C GLU A 51 -19.58 8.86 18.98
N GLY A 52 -19.16 8.54 17.74
CA GLY A 52 -19.26 7.20 17.17
C GLY A 52 -20.61 6.88 16.51
N THR A 53 -21.45 7.91 16.28
CA THR A 53 -22.68 7.79 15.49
C THR A 53 -22.38 8.01 14.01
N ALA A 54 -22.68 7.04 13.18
CA ALA A 54 -22.52 7.15 11.75
C ALA A 54 -23.71 7.84 11.08
N LEU A 55 -23.44 8.49 9.97
CA LEU A 55 -24.39 9.27 9.18
C LEU A 55 -24.63 8.53 7.85
N LEU A 56 -25.76 7.87 7.69
CA LEU A 56 -26.14 7.27 6.41
C LEU A 56 -26.74 8.36 5.52
N TRP A 57 -26.05 8.64 4.43
CA TRP A 57 -26.36 9.77 3.56
C TRP A 57 -27.47 9.46 2.55
N HIS A 58 -28.50 10.27 2.52
CA HIS A 58 -29.64 10.21 1.59
C HIS A 58 -29.75 11.44 0.70
N GLY A 59 -28.89 12.43 0.86
CA GLY A 59 -28.87 13.65 0.07
C GLY A 59 -28.18 13.52 -1.28
N ASP A 60 -27.70 14.65 -1.78
CA ASP A 60 -26.97 14.71 -3.04
C ASP A 60 -25.51 14.26 -2.88
N PHE A 61 -24.94 13.63 -3.90
CA PHE A 61 -23.54 13.15 -3.87
C PHE A 61 -22.52 14.28 -3.69
N HIS A 62 -22.76 15.45 -4.31
CA HIS A 62 -21.89 16.60 -4.10
C HIS A 62 -22.00 17.15 -2.67
N GLY A 63 -23.21 17.15 -2.10
CA GLY A 63 -23.46 17.49 -0.69
C GLY A 63 -22.66 16.56 0.25
N ALA A 64 -22.71 15.25 0.00
CA ALA A 64 -21.90 14.28 0.75
C ALA A 64 -20.39 14.58 0.70
N ARG A 65 -19.86 14.88 -0.48
CA ARG A 65 -18.44 15.24 -0.65
C ARG A 65 -18.08 16.56 0.05
N GLN A 66 -18.95 17.56 -0.03
CA GLN A 66 -18.76 18.83 0.66
C GLN A 66 -18.75 18.64 2.19
N LEU A 67 -19.69 17.84 2.72
CA LEU A 67 -19.72 17.49 4.13
C LEU A 67 -18.46 16.74 4.56
N LEU A 68 -18.03 15.74 3.80
CA LEU A 68 -16.79 15.00 4.08
C LEU A 68 -15.57 15.94 4.15
N GLY A 69 -15.47 16.89 3.21
CA GLY A 69 -14.44 17.92 3.22
C GLY A 69 -14.54 18.85 4.43
N ALA A 70 -15.76 19.24 4.83
CA ALA A 70 -15.99 20.09 6.01
C ALA A 70 -15.63 19.34 7.31
N LEU A 71 -15.95 18.04 7.42
CA LEU A 71 -15.52 17.19 8.53
C LEU A 71 -13.98 17.11 8.60
N GLY A 72 -13.32 16.89 7.47
CA GLY A 72 -11.85 16.88 7.38
C GLY A 72 -11.25 18.17 7.92
N ARG A 73 -11.67 19.33 7.40
CA ARG A 73 -11.17 20.62 7.88
C ARG A 73 -11.41 20.86 9.37
N ARG A 74 -12.51 20.35 9.95
CA ARG A 74 -12.77 20.46 11.39
C ARG A 74 -11.83 19.61 12.23
N VAL A 75 -11.58 18.36 11.80
CA VAL A 75 -10.63 17.48 12.48
C VAL A 75 -9.21 18.07 12.41
N ASP A 76 -8.83 18.63 11.26
CA ASP A 76 -7.48 19.15 11.01
C ASP A 76 -7.19 20.47 11.73
N ARG A 77 -8.22 21.17 12.25
CA ARG A 77 -8.04 22.41 13.05
C ARG A 77 -7.20 22.25 14.31
N LYS A 78 -7.25 21.05 14.92
CA LYS A 78 -6.45 20.73 16.10
C LYS A 78 -5.20 20.00 15.65
N ALA A 79 -4.14 20.75 15.37
CA ALA A 79 -2.85 20.15 15.09
C ALA A 79 -2.41 19.26 16.27
N PRO A 80 -1.81 18.10 16.00
CA PRO A 80 -1.21 17.30 17.05
C PRO A 80 -0.11 18.12 17.76
N ALA A 81 0.05 17.89 19.06
CA ALA A 81 1.17 18.47 19.80
C ALA A 81 2.51 18.02 19.16
N PRO A 82 3.54 18.88 19.16
CA PRO A 82 4.86 18.46 18.70
C PRO A 82 5.36 17.28 19.57
N GLY A 83 5.95 16.28 18.94
CA GLY A 83 6.59 15.17 19.66
C GLY A 83 7.89 15.62 20.31
N ALA A 84 8.23 15.04 21.45
CA ALA A 84 9.51 15.30 22.12
C ALA A 84 10.70 14.69 21.34
N THR A 85 10.46 13.59 20.65
CA THR A 85 11.42 12.88 19.78
C THR A 85 10.82 12.67 18.39
N PRO A 86 11.63 12.37 17.35
CA PRO A 86 11.12 11.96 16.04
C PRO A 86 10.16 10.77 16.10
N ALA A 87 10.41 9.79 16.96
CA ALA A 87 9.52 8.65 17.18
C ALA A 87 8.17 9.08 17.78
N ASP A 88 8.19 9.98 18.78
CA ASP A 88 6.94 10.53 19.34
C ASP A 88 6.15 11.31 18.27
N ALA A 89 6.82 12.14 17.49
CA ALA A 89 6.20 12.88 16.40
C ALA A 89 5.53 11.94 15.39
N PHE A 90 6.20 10.85 15.02
CA PHE A 90 5.64 9.81 14.16
C PHE A 90 4.39 9.16 14.78
N HIS A 91 4.46 8.74 16.05
CA HIS A 91 3.32 8.09 16.73
C HIS A 91 2.14 9.05 16.91
N LEU A 92 2.38 10.31 17.25
CA LEU A 92 1.34 11.34 17.32
C LEU A 92 0.70 11.62 15.97
N HIS A 93 1.51 11.73 14.91
CA HIS A 93 1.02 11.87 13.55
C HIS A 93 0.14 10.68 13.13
N ARG A 94 0.58 9.45 13.40
CA ARG A 94 -0.20 8.23 13.12
C ARG A 94 -1.53 8.20 13.89
N ARG A 95 -1.52 8.58 15.15
CA ARG A 95 -2.72 8.67 15.99
C ARG A 95 -3.71 9.71 15.44
N ALA A 96 -3.21 10.88 15.05
CA ALA A 96 -4.04 11.93 14.44
C ALA A 96 -4.65 11.47 13.10
N ARG A 97 -3.88 10.79 12.26
CA ARG A 97 -4.38 10.18 11.01
C ARG A 97 -5.42 9.11 11.27
N GLY A 98 -5.22 8.24 12.26
CA GLY A 98 -6.17 7.21 12.65
C GLY A 98 -7.48 7.82 13.19
N HIS A 99 -7.39 8.87 14.01
CA HIS A 99 -8.56 9.63 14.48
C HIS A 99 -9.33 10.25 13.30
N ARG A 100 -8.60 10.94 12.41
CA ARG A 100 -9.18 11.54 11.19
C ARG A 100 -9.88 10.47 10.33
N ALA A 101 -9.23 9.34 10.11
CA ALA A 101 -9.80 8.24 9.33
C ALA A 101 -11.09 7.71 9.95
N ARG A 102 -11.13 7.56 11.28
CA ARG A 102 -12.31 7.11 12.02
C ARG A 102 -13.47 8.09 11.90
N VAL A 103 -13.24 9.39 12.12
CA VAL A 103 -14.29 10.42 12.02
C VAL A 103 -14.85 10.51 10.61
N LEU A 104 -13.97 10.54 9.58
CA LEU A 104 -14.40 10.60 8.18
C LEU A 104 -15.06 9.29 7.73
N GLY A 105 -14.72 8.18 8.36
CA GLY A 105 -15.33 6.87 8.12
C GLY A 105 -16.79 6.77 8.59
N MET A 106 -17.25 7.72 9.42
CA MET A 106 -18.64 7.75 9.91
C MET A 106 -19.65 8.34 8.90
N LEU A 107 -19.22 8.91 7.80
CA LEU A 107 -20.12 9.29 6.70
C LEU A 107 -20.28 8.11 5.75
N LEU A 108 -21.47 7.54 5.70
CA LEU A 108 -21.79 6.29 5.03
C LEU A 108 -22.63 6.53 3.80
N VAL A 109 -22.51 5.64 2.83
CA VAL A 109 -23.37 5.58 1.64
C VAL A 109 -23.81 4.15 1.37
N ARG A 110 -25.01 3.99 0.78
CA ARG A 110 -25.55 2.69 0.40
C ARG A 110 -25.31 2.44 -1.08
N LEU A 111 -24.79 1.27 -1.37
CA LEU A 111 -24.75 0.67 -2.70
C LEU A 111 -25.90 -0.32 -2.81
N ASP A 112 -26.59 -0.35 -3.93
CA ASP A 112 -27.64 -1.34 -4.18
C ASP A 112 -27.07 -2.72 -4.59
N ALA A 113 -27.96 -3.61 -5.03
CA ALA A 113 -27.60 -4.99 -5.29
C ALA A 113 -26.63 -5.19 -6.47
N ASP A 114 -26.41 -4.19 -7.30
CA ASP A 114 -25.46 -4.20 -8.44
C ASP A 114 -24.28 -3.22 -8.26
N HIS A 115 -24.03 -2.75 -7.04
CA HIS A 115 -23.05 -1.73 -6.69
C HIS A 115 -23.36 -0.32 -7.18
N ARG A 116 -24.58 -0.03 -7.62
CA ARG A 116 -24.96 1.32 -8.01
C ARG A 116 -25.12 2.20 -6.75
N LEU A 117 -24.55 3.39 -6.80
CA LEU A 117 -24.74 4.41 -5.78
C LEU A 117 -26.06 5.18 -6.05
N THR A 118 -27.04 5.06 -5.15
CA THR A 118 -28.41 5.55 -5.36
C THR A 118 -28.60 7.04 -5.07
N LEU A 119 -27.54 7.78 -4.81
CA LEU A 119 -27.61 9.23 -4.53
C LEU A 119 -27.82 10.04 -5.81
N ARG A 120 -28.50 11.19 -5.68
CA ARG A 120 -28.62 12.13 -6.80
C ARG A 120 -27.25 12.59 -7.27
N ARG A 121 -27.08 12.73 -8.60
CA ARG A 121 -25.83 13.16 -9.26
C ARG A 121 -24.59 12.31 -8.90
N ALA A 122 -24.81 11.08 -8.47
CA ALA A 122 -23.72 10.14 -8.24
C ALA A 122 -23.06 9.69 -9.56
N PRO A 123 -21.75 9.50 -9.59
CA PRO A 123 -21.11 8.85 -10.71
C PRO A 123 -21.49 7.36 -10.78
N ASP A 124 -21.29 6.73 -11.92
CA ASP A 124 -21.31 5.28 -11.98
C ASP A 124 -20.07 4.70 -11.32
N VAL A 125 -20.26 3.92 -10.25
CA VAL A 125 -19.17 3.35 -9.45
C VAL A 125 -19.07 1.83 -9.57
N ARG A 126 -19.93 1.21 -10.41
CA ARG A 126 -20.09 -0.25 -10.47
C ARG A 126 -18.78 -0.97 -10.81
N ASP A 127 -18.06 -0.49 -11.83
CA ASP A 127 -16.81 -1.13 -12.23
C ASP A 127 -15.71 -0.93 -11.17
N ALA A 128 -15.61 0.26 -10.60
CA ALA A 128 -14.67 0.53 -9.50
C ALA A 128 -14.96 -0.36 -8.28
N CYS A 129 -16.25 -0.54 -7.93
CA CYS A 129 -16.65 -1.42 -6.83
C CYS A 129 -16.39 -2.90 -7.15
N ARG A 130 -16.66 -3.37 -8.38
CA ARG A 130 -16.33 -4.75 -8.78
C ARG A 130 -14.84 -5.05 -8.68
N GLU A 131 -14.00 -4.11 -9.08
CA GLU A 131 -12.55 -4.25 -8.98
C GLU A 131 -12.05 -4.32 -7.53
N ALA A 132 -12.65 -3.53 -6.63
CA ALA A 132 -12.22 -3.43 -5.25
C ALA A 132 -12.88 -4.45 -4.32
N TYR A 133 -14.19 -4.66 -4.48
CA TYR A 133 -15.03 -5.46 -3.57
C TYR A 133 -15.39 -6.83 -4.14
N GLY A 134 -15.13 -7.05 -5.45
CA GLY A 134 -15.57 -8.25 -6.16
C GLY A 134 -17.00 -8.15 -6.70
N PRO A 135 -17.56 -9.27 -7.16
CA PRO A 135 -18.93 -9.30 -7.69
C PRO A 135 -19.93 -8.86 -6.63
N PRO A 136 -21.00 -8.16 -7.03
CA PRO A 136 -22.03 -7.72 -6.11
C PRO A 136 -22.78 -8.92 -5.49
N ASP A 137 -23.09 -8.80 -4.20
CA ASP A 137 -23.76 -9.83 -3.42
C ASP A 137 -24.76 -9.17 -2.44
N GLY A 138 -25.67 -8.37 -3.00
CA GLY A 138 -26.74 -7.66 -2.31
C GLY A 138 -26.37 -6.24 -1.84
N PRO A 139 -27.36 -5.52 -1.30
CA PRO A 139 -27.18 -4.15 -0.84
C PRO A 139 -26.11 -4.05 0.24
N THR A 140 -25.21 -3.06 0.09
CA THR A 140 -24.05 -2.90 0.95
C THR A 140 -23.92 -1.45 1.41
N VAL A 141 -23.50 -1.22 2.64
CA VAL A 141 -23.15 0.10 3.17
C VAL A 141 -21.64 0.17 3.34
N VAL A 142 -21.06 1.25 2.83
CA VAL A 142 -19.63 1.54 2.92
C VAL A 142 -19.41 2.98 3.40
N SER A 143 -18.20 3.25 3.88
CA SER A 143 -17.80 4.64 4.12
C SER A 143 -17.67 5.40 2.80
N LEU A 144 -18.19 6.62 2.71
CA LEU A 144 -17.98 7.50 1.54
C LEU A 144 -16.49 7.74 1.30
N ARG A 145 -15.69 7.91 2.36
CA ARG A 145 -14.25 8.07 2.25
C ARG A 145 -13.59 6.86 1.57
N GLU A 146 -14.02 5.66 1.91
CA GLU A 146 -13.52 4.41 1.29
C GLU A 146 -13.94 4.34 -0.17
N LEU A 147 -15.22 4.59 -0.48
CA LEU A 147 -15.74 4.60 -1.84
C LEU A 147 -15.00 5.59 -2.74
N LEU A 148 -14.71 6.80 -2.25
CA LEU A 148 -13.90 7.77 -3.00
C LEU A 148 -12.47 7.28 -3.26
N GLY A 149 -11.90 6.50 -2.32
CA GLY A 149 -10.63 5.81 -2.52
C GLY A 149 -10.69 4.74 -3.59
N VAL A 150 -11.79 3.98 -3.64
CA VAL A 150 -12.06 2.95 -4.67
C VAL A 150 -12.20 3.58 -6.05
N ILE A 151 -12.98 4.66 -6.17
CA ILE A 151 -13.13 5.42 -7.42
C ILE A 151 -11.77 5.93 -7.91
N GLY A 152 -11.01 6.57 -7.02
CA GLY A 152 -9.68 7.08 -7.36
C GLY A 152 -8.69 5.98 -7.77
N ALA A 153 -8.74 4.81 -7.13
CA ALA A 153 -7.89 3.67 -7.50
C ALA A 153 -8.25 3.11 -8.88
N HIS A 154 -9.55 3.03 -9.21
CA HIS A 154 -10.02 2.64 -10.53
C HIS A 154 -9.53 3.60 -11.64
N GLU A 155 -9.65 4.91 -11.42
CA GLU A 155 -9.14 5.94 -12.34
C GLU A 155 -7.61 5.82 -12.52
N TRP A 156 -6.87 5.60 -11.41
CA TRP A 156 -5.43 5.39 -11.45
C TRP A 156 -5.05 4.11 -12.21
N ARG A 157 -5.78 3.02 -12.00
CA ARG A 157 -5.58 1.77 -12.73
C ARG A 157 -5.84 1.97 -14.22
N ALA A 158 -6.94 2.62 -14.59
CA ALA A 158 -7.26 2.90 -15.99
C ALA A 158 -6.17 3.74 -16.68
N LYS A 159 -5.69 4.80 -16.01
CA LYS A 159 -4.63 5.68 -16.52
C LYS A 159 -3.26 5.02 -16.53
N GLY A 160 -2.94 4.20 -15.53
CA GLY A 160 -1.62 3.65 -15.26
C GLY A 160 -0.59 4.70 -14.82
N VAL A 161 0.47 4.22 -14.17
CA VAL A 161 1.62 5.00 -13.70
C VAL A 161 2.78 4.78 -14.67
N HIS A 162 3.29 5.84 -15.27
CA HIS A 162 4.46 5.75 -16.14
C HIS A 162 5.71 5.43 -15.32
N VAL A 163 6.44 4.40 -15.73
CA VAL A 163 7.70 3.96 -15.14
C VAL A 163 8.81 4.16 -16.17
N PRO A 164 9.66 5.19 -16.01
CA PRO A 164 10.70 5.51 -17.01
C PRO A 164 11.64 4.35 -17.31
N ALA A 165 12.01 3.55 -16.29
CA ALA A 165 12.89 2.38 -16.46
C ALA A 165 12.30 1.26 -17.36
N LEU A 166 10.98 1.27 -17.57
CA LEU A 166 10.28 0.33 -18.44
C LEU A 166 9.87 0.97 -19.78
N ASP A 167 9.93 2.30 -19.88
CA ASP A 167 9.27 3.09 -20.94
C ASP A 167 7.82 2.65 -21.16
N ALA A 168 7.12 2.36 -20.08
CA ALA A 168 5.77 1.79 -20.10
C ALA A 168 4.98 2.19 -18.85
N ARG A 169 3.68 1.84 -18.84
CA ARG A 169 2.81 2.08 -17.70
C ARG A 169 2.56 0.79 -16.91
N ILE A 170 2.52 0.94 -15.60
CA ILE A 170 2.06 -0.05 -14.63
C ILE A 170 0.66 0.35 -14.18
N HIS A 171 -0.26 -0.60 -14.11
CA HIS A 171 -1.66 -0.43 -13.76
C HIS A 171 -1.94 -1.01 -12.36
N PRO A 172 -1.84 -0.23 -11.27
CA PRO A 172 -1.99 -0.73 -9.92
C PRO A 172 -3.44 -1.12 -9.64
N HIS A 173 -3.68 -2.28 -9.04
CA HIS A 173 -4.99 -2.65 -8.53
C HIS A 173 -5.28 -1.95 -7.20
N TYR A 174 -6.57 -1.86 -6.84
CA TYR A 174 -6.97 -1.34 -5.54
C TYR A 174 -6.28 -2.10 -4.39
N GLY A 175 -5.76 -1.36 -3.43
CA GLY A 175 -5.07 -1.93 -2.28
C GLY A 175 -3.65 -2.45 -2.52
N VAL A 176 -3.14 -2.37 -3.75
CA VAL A 176 -1.75 -2.69 -4.10
C VAL A 176 -0.92 -1.41 -4.13
N PHE A 177 0.29 -1.46 -3.56
CA PHE A 177 1.18 -0.30 -3.52
C PHE A 177 1.59 0.13 -4.94
N SER A 178 1.33 1.39 -5.26
CA SER A 178 1.64 1.94 -6.59
C SER A 178 3.08 2.45 -6.67
N PRO A 179 3.83 2.21 -7.77
CA PRO A 179 5.21 2.66 -7.95
C PRO A 179 5.32 4.17 -8.29
N VAL A 180 4.55 5.01 -7.61
CA VAL A 180 4.60 6.48 -7.79
C VAL A 180 5.94 7.07 -7.36
N ARG A 181 6.59 6.46 -6.36
CA ARG A 181 7.97 6.73 -5.98
C ARG A 181 8.90 5.90 -6.87
N GLY A 182 9.40 6.49 -7.95
CA GLY A 182 10.24 5.79 -8.92
C GLY A 182 11.67 5.53 -8.46
N GLU A 183 12.14 6.14 -7.36
CA GLU A 183 13.53 6.10 -6.92
C GLU A 183 14.04 4.68 -6.70
N TYR A 184 13.26 3.83 -6.06
CA TYR A 184 13.64 2.44 -5.82
C TYR A 184 13.70 1.61 -7.11
N VAL A 185 12.85 1.92 -8.08
CA VAL A 185 12.86 1.29 -9.40
C VAL A 185 14.13 1.68 -10.16
N ASP A 186 14.50 2.96 -10.10
CA ASP A 186 15.75 3.47 -10.72
C ASP A 186 16.99 2.79 -10.14
N LEU A 187 17.04 2.52 -8.83
CA LEU A 187 18.14 1.80 -8.19
C LEU A 187 18.27 0.38 -8.77
N VAL A 188 17.17 -0.37 -8.81
CA VAL A 188 17.15 -1.72 -9.38
C VAL A 188 17.45 -1.69 -10.88
N ALA A 189 17.00 -0.66 -11.61
CA ALA A 189 17.28 -0.53 -13.04
C ALA A 189 18.76 -0.29 -13.35
N ARG A 190 19.54 0.36 -12.44
CA ARG A 190 20.93 0.77 -12.69
C ARG A 190 21.96 -0.11 -12.00
N ALA A 191 21.61 -0.82 -10.94
CA ALA A 191 22.56 -1.67 -10.22
C ALA A 191 23.18 -2.72 -11.17
N PRO A 192 24.49 -2.98 -11.10
CA PRO A 192 25.13 -3.99 -11.96
C PRO A 192 24.60 -5.39 -11.63
N LEU A 193 24.07 -6.10 -12.64
CA LEU A 193 23.56 -7.46 -12.45
C LEU A 193 24.69 -8.42 -12.03
N PRO A 194 24.47 -9.34 -11.08
CA PRO A 194 25.45 -10.32 -10.69
C PRO A 194 25.82 -11.23 -11.87
N GLY A 195 27.08 -11.68 -11.91
CA GLY A 195 27.55 -12.57 -12.96
C GLY A 195 27.72 -11.95 -14.36
N ALA A 196 27.76 -10.61 -14.47
CA ALA A 196 27.95 -9.92 -15.75
C ALA A 196 29.38 -10.09 -16.35
N ALA A 197 30.33 -10.65 -15.61
CA ALA A 197 31.65 -10.94 -16.12
C ALA A 197 31.66 -12.29 -16.86
N PRO A 198 32.32 -12.39 -18.05
CA PRO A 198 32.44 -13.64 -18.77
C PRO A 198 33.34 -14.63 -18.01
N ARG A 199 32.74 -15.65 -17.42
CA ARG A 199 33.44 -16.79 -16.85
C ARG A 199 32.92 -18.06 -17.49
N GLY A 200 33.62 -18.54 -18.53
CA GLY A 200 33.42 -19.84 -19.15
C GLY A 200 32.37 -19.89 -20.26
N ASP A 201 32.50 -20.86 -21.12
CA ASP A 201 31.87 -21.02 -22.44
C ASP A 201 30.40 -21.51 -22.43
N ALA A 202 29.73 -21.54 -21.30
CA ALA A 202 28.30 -21.92 -21.26
C ALA A 202 27.40 -20.74 -20.87
N PRO A 203 26.35 -20.41 -21.66
CA PRO A 203 25.36 -19.44 -21.29
C PRO A 203 24.57 -19.98 -20.09
N ARG A 204 24.81 -19.44 -18.89
CA ARG A 204 24.00 -19.75 -17.71
C ARG A 204 22.70 -18.92 -17.77
N THR A 205 21.57 -19.59 -17.71
CA THR A 205 20.27 -18.97 -17.56
C THR A 205 20.26 -18.16 -16.25
N ARG A 206 20.07 -16.86 -16.35
CA ARG A 206 19.94 -15.98 -15.17
C ARG A 206 18.52 -16.07 -14.66
N THR A 207 18.35 -16.60 -13.46
CA THR A 207 17.07 -16.60 -12.74
C THR A 207 17.10 -15.53 -11.66
N ALA A 208 16.03 -14.75 -11.55
CA ALA A 208 15.86 -13.82 -10.44
C ALA A 208 14.54 -14.10 -9.69
N PHE A 209 14.54 -13.81 -8.39
CA PHE A 209 13.34 -13.78 -7.56
C PHE A 209 12.99 -12.32 -7.23
N ASP A 210 11.72 -11.94 -7.39
CA ASP A 210 11.17 -10.66 -6.94
C ASP A 210 10.21 -10.94 -5.77
N VAL A 211 10.71 -10.78 -4.55
CA VAL A 211 10.03 -11.17 -3.31
C VAL A 211 9.17 -10.01 -2.79
N GLY A 212 7.87 -10.22 -2.71
CA GLY A 212 6.89 -9.17 -2.41
C GLY A 212 6.68 -8.24 -3.60
N THR A 213 6.39 -8.83 -4.76
CA THR A 213 6.41 -8.16 -6.07
C THR A 213 5.39 -7.02 -6.22
N GLY A 214 4.32 -6.99 -5.42
CA GLY A 214 3.29 -5.96 -5.48
C GLY A 214 2.67 -5.82 -6.87
N THR A 215 3.03 -4.76 -7.60
CA THR A 215 2.55 -4.51 -8.97
C THR A 215 3.31 -5.28 -10.05
N GLY A 216 4.36 -6.02 -9.72
CA GLY A 216 5.24 -6.67 -10.69
C GLY A 216 6.29 -5.75 -11.30
N VAL A 217 6.42 -4.52 -10.82
CA VAL A 217 7.31 -3.52 -11.45
C VAL A 217 8.78 -3.91 -11.42
N LEU A 218 9.30 -4.46 -10.31
CA LEU A 218 10.70 -4.86 -10.23
C LEU A 218 10.96 -6.11 -11.06
N ALA A 219 10.05 -7.09 -11.05
CA ALA A 219 10.12 -8.25 -11.93
C ALA A 219 10.17 -7.84 -13.41
N ALA A 220 9.32 -6.89 -13.82
CA ALA A 220 9.33 -6.36 -15.18
C ALA A 220 10.64 -5.66 -15.54
N VAL A 221 11.20 -4.86 -14.63
CA VAL A 221 12.50 -4.20 -14.81
C VAL A 221 13.60 -5.22 -14.99
N LEU A 222 13.67 -6.26 -14.15
CA LEU A 222 14.68 -7.31 -14.24
C LEU A 222 14.58 -8.07 -15.58
N ALA A 223 13.38 -8.43 -16.01
CA ALA A 223 13.15 -9.09 -17.30
C ALA A 223 13.60 -8.22 -18.50
N ARG A 224 13.29 -6.90 -18.46
CA ARG A 224 13.73 -5.94 -19.49
C ARG A 224 15.25 -5.74 -19.49
N ARG A 225 15.91 -5.91 -18.35
CA ARG A 225 17.37 -5.85 -18.23
C ARG A 225 18.10 -7.11 -18.72
N GLY A 226 17.37 -8.11 -19.20
CA GLY A 226 17.96 -9.33 -19.77
C GLY A 226 18.14 -10.46 -18.74
N VAL A 227 17.39 -10.44 -17.65
CA VAL A 227 17.21 -11.64 -16.80
C VAL A 227 16.31 -12.60 -17.58
N ASP A 228 16.77 -13.86 -17.76
CA ASP A 228 16.10 -14.82 -18.63
C ASP A 228 14.78 -15.29 -18.03
N ARG A 229 14.73 -15.50 -16.72
CA ARG A 229 13.52 -15.90 -15.99
C ARG A 229 13.42 -15.14 -14.66
N VAL A 230 12.27 -14.58 -14.37
CA VAL A 230 11.96 -13.97 -13.08
C VAL A 230 10.79 -14.71 -12.43
N VAL A 231 10.95 -15.13 -11.19
CA VAL A 231 9.85 -15.67 -10.37
C VAL A 231 9.47 -14.59 -9.36
N ALA A 232 8.29 -14.03 -9.52
CA ALA A 232 7.76 -12.96 -8.70
C ALA A 232 6.75 -13.54 -7.69
N THR A 233 6.93 -13.24 -6.40
CA THR A 233 6.08 -13.78 -5.34
C THR A 233 5.39 -12.67 -4.56
N ASP A 234 4.17 -12.93 -4.10
CA ASP A 234 3.48 -12.10 -3.11
C ASP A 234 2.49 -12.96 -2.32
N ILE A 235 2.34 -12.68 -1.03
CA ILE A 235 1.36 -13.34 -0.17
C ILE A 235 -0.06 -12.79 -0.40
N ASN A 236 -0.18 -11.55 -0.90
CA ASN A 236 -1.46 -10.89 -1.14
C ASN A 236 -2.04 -11.31 -2.51
N PRO A 237 -3.20 -12.00 -2.54
CA PRO A 237 -3.81 -12.42 -3.81
C PRO A 237 -4.11 -11.26 -4.77
N ARG A 238 -4.39 -10.05 -4.26
CA ARG A 238 -4.60 -8.86 -5.09
C ARG A 238 -3.30 -8.39 -5.75
N ALA A 239 -2.17 -8.49 -5.03
CA ALA A 239 -0.86 -8.18 -5.60
C ALA A 239 -0.47 -9.20 -6.68
N VAL A 240 -0.71 -10.49 -6.43
CA VAL A 240 -0.50 -11.55 -7.43
C VAL A 240 -1.31 -11.30 -8.70
N ALA A 241 -2.62 -10.99 -8.56
CA ALA A 241 -3.46 -10.65 -9.70
C ALA A 241 -3.00 -9.39 -10.43
N CYS A 242 -2.58 -8.36 -9.68
CA CYS A 242 -2.05 -7.11 -10.23
C CYS A 242 -0.75 -7.33 -10.99
N ALA A 243 0.18 -8.10 -10.43
CA ALA A 243 1.46 -8.39 -11.09
C ALA A 243 1.25 -9.19 -12.38
N ARG A 244 0.35 -10.19 -12.39
CA ARG A 244 0.00 -10.96 -13.60
C ARG A 244 -0.58 -10.07 -14.71
N ASP A 245 -1.55 -9.21 -14.37
CA ASP A 245 -2.16 -8.26 -15.31
C ASP A 245 -1.08 -7.32 -15.92
N ASN A 246 -0.17 -6.78 -15.11
CA ASN A 246 0.91 -5.92 -15.61
C ASN A 246 1.96 -6.69 -16.44
N VAL A 247 2.35 -7.88 -16.03
CA VAL A 247 3.28 -8.75 -16.77
C VAL A 247 2.73 -9.10 -18.15
N GLU A 248 1.43 -9.43 -18.24
CA GLU A 248 0.75 -9.70 -19.49
C GLU A 248 0.69 -8.47 -20.38
N ARG A 249 0.26 -7.30 -19.86
CA ARG A 249 0.21 -6.01 -20.57
C ARG A 249 1.57 -5.58 -21.12
N LEU A 250 2.65 -5.92 -20.43
CA LEU A 250 4.01 -5.61 -20.85
C LEU A 250 4.61 -6.64 -21.83
N GLY A 251 3.86 -7.71 -22.16
CA GLY A 251 4.34 -8.81 -23.02
C GLY A 251 5.47 -9.63 -22.39
N LEU A 252 5.49 -9.74 -21.05
CA LEU A 252 6.57 -10.41 -20.31
C LEU A 252 6.16 -11.78 -19.73
N ALA A 253 4.95 -12.27 -20.04
CA ALA A 253 4.44 -13.56 -19.50
C ALA A 253 5.33 -14.78 -19.84
N GLY A 254 6.13 -14.73 -20.90
CA GLY A 254 7.10 -15.78 -21.22
C GLY A 254 8.41 -15.73 -20.41
N ARG A 255 8.62 -14.68 -19.59
CA ARG A 255 9.83 -14.49 -18.79
C ARG A 255 9.55 -14.30 -17.29
N VAL A 256 8.35 -13.92 -16.92
CA VAL A 256 7.97 -13.61 -15.53
C VAL A 256 6.85 -14.53 -15.09
N ASP A 257 7.15 -15.41 -14.16
CA ASP A 257 6.18 -16.26 -13.48
C ASP A 257 5.72 -15.58 -12.19
N VAL A 258 4.41 -15.38 -12.00
CA VAL A 258 3.87 -14.75 -10.78
C VAL A 258 3.15 -15.78 -9.92
N LEU A 259 3.61 -15.98 -8.70
CA LEU A 259 3.15 -16.99 -7.76
C LEU A 259 2.61 -16.37 -6.46
N GLY A 260 1.57 -16.98 -5.90
CA GLY A 260 1.15 -16.74 -4.52
C GLY A 260 2.05 -17.53 -3.58
N ALA A 261 2.95 -16.88 -2.84
CA ALA A 261 3.83 -17.51 -1.87
C ALA A 261 4.18 -16.55 -0.74
N ASP A 262 4.48 -17.11 0.43
CA ASP A 262 5.04 -16.36 1.53
C ASP A 262 6.57 -16.28 1.35
N LEU A 263 7.04 -15.08 1.00
CA LEU A 263 8.43 -14.75 0.69
C LEU A 263 8.96 -15.49 -0.56
N PHE A 264 9.81 -16.49 -0.42
CA PHE A 264 10.56 -17.10 -1.51
C PHE A 264 9.78 -18.20 -2.25
N PRO A 265 9.99 -18.31 -3.57
CA PRO A 265 9.57 -19.50 -4.31
C PRO A 265 10.54 -20.66 -4.04
N ALA A 266 10.19 -21.86 -4.48
CA ALA A 266 11.10 -22.99 -4.44
C ALA A 266 12.32 -22.80 -5.37
N GLY A 267 13.47 -23.34 -4.96
CA GLY A 267 14.72 -23.32 -5.73
C GLY A 267 15.67 -22.19 -5.36
N ARG A 268 16.60 -21.90 -6.26
CA ARG A 268 17.65 -20.89 -6.09
C ARG A 268 17.73 -19.98 -7.30
N ALA A 269 18.20 -18.77 -7.08
CA ALA A 269 18.37 -17.75 -8.12
C ALA A 269 19.75 -17.10 -8.05
N THR A 270 20.20 -16.55 -9.17
CA THR A 270 21.43 -15.73 -9.24
C THR A 270 21.21 -14.35 -8.58
N LEU A 271 19.94 -13.91 -8.46
CA LEU A 271 19.55 -12.66 -7.85
C LEU A 271 18.21 -12.83 -7.13
N ALA A 272 18.13 -12.37 -5.88
CA ALA A 272 16.85 -12.20 -5.19
C ALA A 272 16.69 -10.72 -4.81
N VAL A 273 15.64 -10.07 -5.31
CA VAL A 273 15.32 -8.67 -4.97
C VAL A 273 14.12 -8.62 -4.05
N CYS A 274 14.16 -7.71 -3.07
CA CYS A 274 13.03 -7.42 -2.19
C CYS A 274 12.97 -5.91 -1.92
N ASN A 275 11.78 -5.35 -2.04
CA ASN A 275 11.43 -4.01 -1.56
C ASN A 275 10.37 -4.15 -0.47
N PRO A 276 10.73 -4.53 0.78
CA PRO A 276 9.77 -4.72 1.85
C PRO A 276 9.16 -3.37 2.27
N PRO A 277 8.07 -3.35 3.03
CA PRO A 277 7.59 -2.12 3.66
C PRO A 277 8.66 -1.54 4.59
N TRP A 278 8.87 -0.22 4.53
CA TRP A 278 10.06 0.40 5.13
C TRP A 278 9.95 0.74 6.62
N LEU A 279 8.73 0.88 7.14
CA LEU A 279 8.49 1.37 8.49
C LEU A 279 7.95 0.26 9.40
N PRO A 280 8.59 -0.01 10.58
CA PRO A 280 8.16 -1.04 11.51
C PRO A 280 6.96 -0.58 12.33
N ALA A 281 5.78 -0.49 11.71
CA ALA A 281 4.54 -0.08 12.36
C ALA A 281 3.35 -0.91 11.83
N ARG A 282 2.21 -0.88 12.52
CA ARG A 282 1.02 -1.62 12.10
C ARG A 282 0.25 -0.86 11.02
N PRO A 283 -0.09 -1.46 9.87
CA PRO A 283 -0.94 -0.85 8.86
C PRO A 283 -2.39 -0.68 9.37
N THR A 284 -3.07 0.35 8.90
CA THR A 284 -4.49 0.63 9.19
C THR A 284 -5.39 0.55 7.96
N SER A 285 -4.81 0.21 6.81
CA SER A 285 -5.54 -0.01 5.55
C SER A 285 -4.78 -1.00 4.65
N ALA A 286 -5.45 -1.52 3.62
CA ALA A 286 -4.82 -2.45 2.67
C ALA A 286 -3.59 -1.83 1.98
N VAL A 287 -3.67 -0.59 1.52
CA VAL A 287 -2.54 0.13 0.88
C VAL A 287 -1.37 0.36 1.84
N GLU A 288 -1.66 0.56 3.12
CA GLU A 288 -0.61 0.77 4.14
C GLU A 288 0.24 -0.49 4.41
N ARG A 289 -0.21 -1.69 4.01
CA ARG A 289 0.61 -2.92 4.08
C ARG A 289 1.86 -2.85 3.21
N GLY A 290 1.86 -2.07 2.14
CA GLY A 290 3.05 -1.81 1.33
C GLY A 290 4.00 -0.75 1.92
N VAL A 291 3.67 -0.14 3.08
CA VAL A 291 4.46 0.91 3.75
C VAL A 291 4.91 0.47 5.14
N TYR A 292 4.08 -0.28 5.85
CA TYR A 292 4.28 -0.67 7.24
C TYR A 292 4.45 -2.17 7.40
N ASP A 293 5.55 -2.58 8.03
CA ASP A 293 5.93 -3.96 8.34
C ASP A 293 6.02 -4.13 9.87
N PRO A 294 4.96 -4.66 10.51
CA PRO A 294 4.95 -4.83 11.97
C PRO A 294 6.13 -5.66 12.46
N GLY A 295 6.98 -5.05 13.28
CA GLY A 295 8.18 -5.73 13.78
C GLY A 295 9.26 -6.03 12.75
N GLY A 296 9.10 -5.57 11.49
CA GLY A 296 10.04 -5.88 10.42
C GLY A 296 9.95 -7.33 9.93
N ALA A 297 8.77 -7.95 10.03
CA ALA A 297 8.59 -9.38 9.76
C ALA A 297 9.01 -9.78 8.34
N MET A 298 8.63 -9.01 7.34
CA MET A 298 9.02 -9.28 5.94
C MET A 298 10.51 -9.05 5.73
N LEU A 299 11.07 -7.97 6.30
CA LEU A 299 12.51 -7.69 6.23
C LEU A 299 13.31 -8.85 6.83
N HIS A 300 13.01 -9.25 8.07
CA HIS A 300 13.73 -10.33 8.73
C HIS A 300 13.53 -11.68 8.04
N GLY A 301 12.32 -11.98 7.57
CA GLY A 301 12.05 -13.21 6.82
C GLY A 301 12.82 -13.26 5.50
N PHE A 302 12.92 -12.15 4.77
CA PHE A 302 13.75 -12.07 3.57
C PHE A 302 15.23 -12.31 3.87
N LEU A 303 15.78 -11.65 4.90
CA LEU A 303 17.19 -11.81 5.27
C LEU A 303 17.49 -13.26 5.69
N ALA A 304 16.65 -13.85 6.53
CA ALA A 304 16.84 -15.21 7.04
C ALA A 304 16.82 -16.28 5.93
N GLY A 305 15.92 -16.12 4.93
CA GLY A 305 15.81 -17.08 3.82
C GLY A 305 16.79 -16.85 2.67
N LEU A 306 17.46 -15.67 2.63
CA LEU A 306 18.21 -15.26 1.44
C LEU A 306 19.33 -16.21 1.04
N ALA A 307 20.17 -16.64 2.00
CA ALA A 307 21.31 -17.50 1.73
C ALA A 307 20.93 -18.87 1.14
N GLU A 308 19.79 -19.42 1.56
CA GLU A 308 19.28 -20.72 1.08
C GLU A 308 18.74 -20.63 -0.35
N HIS A 309 18.25 -19.46 -0.76
CA HIS A 309 17.63 -19.23 -2.06
C HIS A 309 18.57 -18.59 -3.10
N LEU A 310 19.85 -18.39 -2.74
CA LEU A 310 20.85 -17.93 -3.68
C LEU A 310 21.68 -19.08 -4.27
N GLU A 311 21.95 -19.01 -5.57
CA GLU A 311 22.99 -19.82 -6.21
C GLU A 311 24.39 -19.45 -5.68
N PRO A 312 25.39 -20.33 -5.84
CA PRO A 312 26.78 -19.93 -5.58
C PRO A 312 27.16 -18.67 -6.36
N ALA A 313 27.67 -17.66 -5.67
CA ALA A 313 27.96 -16.31 -6.19
C ALA A 313 26.71 -15.48 -6.59
N GLY A 314 25.52 -15.88 -6.17
CA GLY A 314 24.30 -15.08 -6.29
C GLY A 314 24.28 -13.91 -5.29
N GLU A 315 23.45 -12.92 -5.56
CA GLU A 315 23.29 -11.72 -4.73
C GLU A 315 21.85 -11.52 -4.30
N GLY A 316 21.66 -11.00 -3.07
CA GLY A 316 20.42 -10.43 -2.60
C GLY A 316 20.44 -8.91 -2.75
N TRP A 317 19.38 -8.34 -3.28
CA TRP A 317 19.18 -6.89 -3.38
C TRP A 317 18.03 -6.46 -2.48
N LEU A 318 18.37 -5.83 -1.37
CA LEU A 318 17.39 -5.25 -0.45
C LEU A 318 17.23 -3.77 -0.75
N VAL A 319 16.03 -3.36 -1.14
CA VAL A 319 15.68 -1.94 -1.28
C VAL A 319 15.05 -1.44 0.01
N LEU A 320 15.64 -0.44 0.64
CA LEU A 320 15.17 0.07 1.91
C LEU A 320 15.47 1.58 2.05
N SER A 321 14.50 2.32 2.58
CA SER A 321 14.70 3.70 3.00
C SER A 321 15.25 3.77 4.44
N ASP A 322 16.10 4.75 4.70
CA ASP A 322 16.56 5.09 6.04
C ASP A 322 15.60 6.00 6.81
N LEU A 323 14.37 6.20 6.30
CA LEU A 323 13.33 6.98 6.99
C LEU A 323 13.06 6.44 8.41
N ALA A 324 13.10 5.12 8.61
CA ALA A 324 12.95 4.51 9.93
C ALA A 324 14.05 4.93 10.90
N GLU A 325 15.27 5.17 10.41
CA GLU A 325 16.40 5.65 11.20
C GLU A 325 16.20 7.12 11.61
N HIS A 326 15.84 7.98 10.66
CA HIS A 326 15.52 9.38 10.94
C HIS A 326 14.34 9.57 11.87
N LEU A 327 13.39 8.62 11.85
CA LEU A 327 12.26 8.56 12.79
C LEU A 327 12.58 7.85 14.11
N GLN A 328 13.81 7.37 14.31
CA GLN A 328 14.23 6.61 15.50
C GLN A 328 13.37 5.36 15.76
N LEU A 329 12.84 4.73 14.71
CA LEU A 329 12.05 3.50 14.79
C LEU A 329 12.91 2.24 14.62
N ARG A 330 14.05 2.35 13.97
CA ARG A 330 15.08 1.33 13.79
C ARG A 330 16.40 2.03 13.55
N SER A 331 17.47 1.64 14.23
CA SER A 331 18.79 2.21 13.99
C SER A 331 19.51 1.54 12.81
N ARG A 332 20.53 2.21 12.27
CA ARG A 332 21.44 1.63 11.27
C ARG A 332 22.16 0.40 11.84
N GLU A 333 22.58 0.46 13.10
CA GLU A 333 23.24 -0.63 13.79
C GLU A 333 22.34 -1.87 13.86
N GLN A 334 21.06 -1.72 14.24
CA GLN A 334 20.08 -2.81 14.22
C GLN A 334 19.91 -3.45 12.85
N LEU A 335 19.93 -2.64 11.76
CA LEU A 335 19.87 -3.18 10.40
C LEU A 335 21.12 -3.99 10.04
N LEU A 336 22.32 -3.48 10.37
CA LEU A 336 23.57 -4.18 10.08
C LEU A 336 23.70 -5.47 10.93
N THR A 337 23.30 -5.43 12.20
CA THR A 337 23.22 -6.62 13.04
C THR A 337 22.30 -7.69 12.44
N ALA A 338 21.14 -7.28 11.90
CA ALA A 338 20.24 -8.23 11.24
C ALA A 338 20.86 -8.88 9.99
N PHE A 339 21.75 -8.18 9.26
CA PHE A 339 22.52 -8.78 8.15
C PHE A 339 23.51 -9.81 8.69
N ASP A 340 24.26 -9.46 9.74
CA ASP A 340 25.26 -10.35 10.35
C ASP A 340 24.61 -11.60 10.94
N GLU A 341 23.50 -11.46 11.67
CA GLU A 341 22.73 -12.57 12.25
C GLU A 341 22.17 -13.51 11.16
N ALA A 342 21.81 -12.98 9.99
CA ALA A 342 21.40 -13.77 8.82
C ALA A 342 22.59 -14.39 8.06
N GLY A 343 23.83 -14.22 8.53
CA GLY A 343 25.02 -14.71 7.86
C GLY A 343 25.30 -14.02 6.52
N LEU A 344 24.91 -12.76 6.37
CA LEU A 344 25.04 -11.98 5.16
C LEU A 344 26.07 -10.86 5.34
N ARG A 345 26.80 -10.54 4.27
CA ARG A 345 27.66 -9.36 4.24
C ARG A 345 27.27 -8.41 3.12
N VAL A 346 27.41 -7.14 3.37
CA VAL A 346 27.22 -6.08 2.38
C VAL A 346 28.43 -6.05 1.44
N VAL A 347 28.19 -6.13 0.13
CA VAL A 347 29.24 -5.95 -0.88
C VAL A 347 29.21 -4.58 -1.52
N ASP A 348 28.04 -3.92 -1.53
CA ASP A 348 27.86 -2.59 -2.10
C ASP A 348 26.55 -1.96 -1.62
N ARG A 349 26.45 -0.64 -1.68
CA ARG A 349 25.25 0.13 -1.37
C ARG A 349 25.10 1.30 -2.34
N LEU A 350 24.03 1.29 -3.12
CA LEU A 350 23.64 2.42 -3.95
C LEU A 350 22.55 3.23 -3.24
N GLY A 351 22.64 4.54 -3.26
CA GLY A 351 21.67 5.43 -2.62
C GLY A 351 21.12 6.47 -3.58
N ILE A 352 19.89 6.90 -3.34
CA ILE A 352 19.23 7.97 -4.09
C ILE A 352 18.39 8.82 -3.14
N ALA A 353 18.49 10.14 -3.25
CA ALA A 353 17.65 11.07 -2.49
C ALA A 353 16.20 11.04 -3.00
N PRO A 354 15.20 11.34 -2.13
CA PRO A 354 13.81 11.34 -2.49
C PRO A 354 13.51 12.47 -3.48
N ARG A 355 12.73 12.16 -4.51
CA ARG A 355 12.21 13.13 -5.49
C ARG A 355 10.73 13.45 -5.25
N HIS A 356 10.14 12.83 -4.23
CA HIS A 356 8.74 12.95 -3.95
C HIS A 356 8.37 14.33 -3.36
N PRO A 357 7.30 15.02 -3.82
CA PRO A 357 6.93 16.36 -3.36
C PRO A 357 6.77 16.52 -1.84
N ARG A 358 6.34 15.46 -1.13
CA ARG A 358 6.24 15.50 0.34
C ARG A 358 7.58 15.62 1.06
N ALA A 359 8.69 15.24 0.43
CA ALA A 359 10.01 15.45 1.01
C ALA A 359 10.38 16.94 1.06
N ALA A 360 9.82 17.73 0.14
CA ALA A 360 10.00 19.17 0.05
C ALA A 360 8.91 20.00 0.74
N ASP A 361 7.89 19.36 1.36
CA ASP A 361 6.76 20.06 1.99
C ASP A 361 7.07 20.41 3.46
N PRO A 362 7.34 21.69 3.79
CA PRO A 362 7.64 22.10 5.17
C PRO A 362 6.43 21.97 6.12
N ALA A 363 5.22 21.88 5.58
CA ALA A 363 4.00 21.69 6.37
C ALA A 363 3.78 20.20 6.79
N ASP A 364 4.55 19.26 6.24
CA ASP A 364 4.49 17.86 6.68
C ASP A 364 5.08 17.74 8.10
N PRO A 365 4.34 17.23 9.10
CA PRO A 365 4.86 17.05 10.46
C PRO A 365 6.12 16.19 10.56
N LEU A 366 6.42 15.39 9.55
CA LEU A 366 7.61 14.54 9.44
C LEU A 366 8.62 15.09 8.42
N HIS A 367 8.52 16.35 8.01
CA HIS A 367 9.33 16.97 6.97
C HIS A 367 10.83 16.75 7.18
N THR A 368 11.36 17.03 8.38
CA THR A 368 12.80 16.89 8.68
C THR A 368 13.31 15.49 8.36
N ALA A 369 12.57 14.44 8.78
CA ALA A 369 12.95 13.06 8.51
C ALA A 369 12.81 12.72 7.01
N ARG A 370 11.75 13.20 6.35
CA ARG A 370 11.51 12.92 4.92
C ARG A 370 12.48 13.65 4.00
N ALA A 371 12.90 14.86 4.35
CA ALA A 371 13.88 15.63 3.59
C ALA A 371 15.28 15.03 3.65
N ALA A 372 15.61 14.39 4.77
CA ALA A 372 16.89 13.70 4.97
C ALA A 372 16.90 12.24 4.47
N GLU A 373 15.73 11.70 4.07
CA GLU A 373 15.56 10.31 3.65
C GLU A 373 16.46 9.95 2.46
N VAL A 374 17.10 8.79 2.52
CA VAL A 374 17.82 8.18 1.38
C VAL A 374 17.26 6.78 1.16
N THR A 375 16.77 6.51 -0.05
CA THR A 375 16.43 5.15 -0.47
C THR A 375 17.70 4.46 -0.94
N SER A 376 17.99 3.27 -0.40
CA SER A 376 19.20 2.51 -0.71
C SER A 376 18.86 1.14 -1.25
N LEU A 377 19.66 0.69 -2.20
CA LEU A 377 19.74 -0.70 -2.61
C LEU A 377 21.01 -1.29 -1.98
N TRP A 378 20.81 -2.22 -1.05
CA TRP A 378 21.88 -2.98 -0.40
C TRP A 378 22.14 -4.26 -1.19
N ARG A 379 23.38 -4.46 -1.63
CA ARG A 379 23.82 -5.69 -2.30
C ARG A 379 24.42 -6.61 -1.25
N LEU A 380 23.77 -7.75 -1.04
CA LEU A 380 24.07 -8.70 0.02
C LEU A 380 24.54 -10.03 -0.59
N VAL A 381 25.53 -10.66 0.02
CA VAL A 381 25.96 -12.01 -0.33
C VAL A 381 26.11 -12.85 0.93
N PRO A 382 25.97 -14.18 0.85
CA PRO A 382 26.29 -15.03 1.98
C PRO A 382 27.72 -14.79 2.48
N GLY A 383 27.90 -14.67 3.79
CA GLY A 383 29.21 -14.65 4.44
C GLY A 383 29.97 -15.93 4.15
N ARG A 384 31.28 -15.87 4.05
CA ARG A 384 32.10 -17.10 4.03
C ARG A 384 32.01 -17.71 5.44
N LYS A 385 31.52 -18.97 5.53
CA LYS A 385 31.69 -19.77 6.73
C LYS A 385 33.16 -20.01 7.01
#